data_2395814f17af2ed9ef04b2d39f049e97
#
_entry.id   2395814f17af2ed9ef04b2d39f049e97
#
_cell.length_a   1.000
_cell.length_b   1.000
_cell.length_c   1.000
_cell.angle_alpha   90.00
_cell.angle_beta   90.00
_cell.angle_gamma   90.00
#
_symmetry.space_group_name_H-M   'P 1'
#
loop_
_entity.id
_entity.type
_entity.pdbx_description
1 polymer ?
#
loop_
_entity_poly.entity_id
_entity_poly.type
_entity_poly.pdbx_seq_one_letter_code
_entity_poly.pdbx_strand_id
1 'polypeptide(L)'
;MCIRDSGGSIEDATGHADAPIYPFELAVARIRASVVAARALDIPFTLTARAENFLHGRADLDDTIRRLVAYAEAGADVLYAPGLTTREQIRAVVEAVSPKPVNVLVGSPSLALSLDELAQLGVRRVSLGSNLARVAYGAFLQAATGLAERGDLSGARQALPFDTINDLFKG
;
A
#
# COMPACT_ATOMS: atom_id res chain seq x y z
N MET A 1 18.90 -9.73 7.31
CA MET A 1 17.47 -9.52 7.59
C MET A 1 17.38 -8.42 8.63
N CYS A 2 16.74 -7.30 8.31
CA CYS A 2 16.52 -6.26 9.31
C CYS A 2 15.44 -6.80 10.25
N ILE A 3 15.81 -7.10 11.47
CA ILE A 3 14.92 -7.65 12.51
C ILE A 3 14.18 -6.55 13.30
N ARG A 4 14.28 -5.30 12.83
CA ARG A 4 13.63 -4.14 13.46
C ARG A 4 12.67 -3.51 12.49
N ASP A 5 11.39 -3.76 12.68
CA ASP A 5 10.35 -3.00 12.01
C ASP A 5 10.29 -1.60 12.61
N SER A 6 10.52 -0.59 11.77
CA SER A 6 10.40 0.82 12.16
C SER A 6 8.98 1.35 11.98
N GLY A 7 8.02 0.52 11.63
CA GLY A 7 6.63 0.89 11.41
C GLY A 7 5.74 -0.30 11.09
N GLY A 8 4.45 -0.06 11.15
CA GLY A 8 3.41 -1.03 10.83
C GLY A 8 2.15 -0.35 10.32
N SER A 9 1.19 -1.13 9.89
CA SER A 9 -0.13 -0.61 9.50
C SER A 9 -1.25 -1.37 10.18
N ILE A 10 -2.34 -0.65 10.44
CA ILE A 10 -3.61 -1.22 10.89
C ILE A 10 -4.73 -0.72 9.99
N GLU A 11 -5.60 -1.63 9.61
CA GLU A 11 -6.69 -1.37 8.68
C GLU A 11 -8.05 -1.56 9.34
N ASP A 12 -9.07 -0.93 8.77
CA ASP A 12 -10.45 -1.07 9.21
C ASP A 12 -11.23 -2.19 8.50
N ALA A 13 -10.56 -3.00 7.68
CA ALA A 13 -11.14 -4.22 7.13
C ALA A 13 -11.30 -5.29 8.22
N THR A 14 -12.44 -6.00 8.18
CA THR A 14 -12.77 -7.06 9.15
C THR A 14 -12.26 -8.44 8.75
N GLY A 15 -12.05 -8.66 7.45
CA GLY A 15 -11.82 -9.98 6.86
C GLY A 15 -13.10 -10.79 6.60
N HIS A 16 -14.28 -10.27 6.94
CA HIS A 16 -15.57 -10.93 6.72
C HIS A 16 -16.32 -10.29 5.55
N ALA A 17 -16.79 -11.11 4.61
CA ALA A 17 -17.42 -10.62 3.38
C ALA A 17 -18.77 -9.90 3.61
N ASP A 18 -19.53 -10.33 4.60
CA ASP A 18 -20.85 -9.78 4.98
C ASP A 18 -20.74 -8.46 5.77
N ALA A 19 -19.62 -8.21 6.43
CA ALA A 19 -19.35 -6.97 7.15
C ALA A 19 -17.90 -6.51 6.92
N PRO A 20 -17.51 -6.13 5.69
CA PRO A 20 -16.11 -6.02 5.30
C PRO A 20 -15.33 -4.91 5.98
N ILE A 21 -16.00 -3.87 6.49
CA ILE A 21 -15.39 -2.71 7.14
C ILE A 21 -15.96 -2.57 8.55
N TYR A 22 -15.09 -2.35 9.54
CA TYR A 22 -15.49 -2.06 10.92
C TYR A 22 -16.38 -0.80 11.00
N PRO A 23 -17.38 -0.79 11.92
CA PRO A 23 -18.09 0.43 12.28
C PRO A 23 -17.09 1.55 12.64
N PHE A 24 -17.45 2.78 12.30
CA PHE A 24 -16.57 3.94 12.43
C PHE A 24 -15.93 4.06 13.82
N GLU A 25 -16.74 4.02 14.87
CA GLU A 25 -16.28 4.18 16.27
C GLU A 25 -15.29 3.08 16.68
N LEU A 26 -15.56 1.84 16.27
CA LEU A 26 -14.67 0.71 16.55
C LEU A 26 -13.36 0.83 15.77
N ALA A 27 -13.40 1.26 14.51
CA ALA A 27 -12.21 1.51 13.71
C ALA A 27 -11.32 2.57 14.38
N VAL A 28 -11.87 3.69 14.80
CA VAL A 28 -11.14 4.75 15.51
C VAL A 28 -10.56 4.26 16.84
N ALA A 29 -11.33 3.49 17.61
CA ALA A 29 -10.87 2.92 18.88
C ALA A 29 -9.66 1.97 18.67
N ARG A 30 -9.68 1.16 17.60
CA ARG A 30 -8.56 0.29 17.22
C ARG A 30 -7.30 1.09 16.88
N ILE A 31 -7.44 2.20 16.14
CA ILE A 31 -6.30 3.09 15.85
C ILE A 31 -5.74 3.68 17.15
N ARG A 32 -6.59 4.20 18.06
CA ARG A 32 -6.14 4.74 19.35
C ARG A 32 -5.35 3.71 20.16
N ALA A 33 -5.87 2.49 20.27
CA ALA A 33 -5.18 1.41 20.99
C ALA A 33 -3.81 1.09 20.35
N SER A 34 -3.75 1.08 19.03
CA SER A 34 -2.50 0.84 18.30
C SER A 34 -1.49 1.98 18.46
N VAL A 35 -1.95 3.22 18.51
CA VAL A 35 -1.10 4.38 18.81
C VAL A 35 -0.49 4.26 20.20
N VAL A 36 -1.29 3.94 21.22
CA VAL A 36 -0.80 3.72 22.59
C VAL A 36 0.26 2.65 22.61
N ALA A 37 0.03 1.50 21.96
CA ALA A 37 1.00 0.41 21.88
C ALA A 37 2.28 0.83 21.16
N ALA A 38 2.17 1.54 20.03
CA ALA A 38 3.31 2.02 19.26
C ALA A 38 4.18 3.01 20.03
N ARG A 39 3.55 3.90 20.83
CA ARG A 39 4.28 4.89 21.66
C ARG A 39 4.91 4.29 22.92
N ALA A 40 4.53 3.08 23.31
CA ALA A 40 5.15 2.36 24.41
C ALA A 40 6.44 1.61 24.01
N LEU A 41 6.81 1.61 22.72
CA LEU A 41 8.04 0.99 22.24
C LEU A 41 9.25 1.91 22.47
N ASP A 42 10.40 1.33 22.78
CA ASP A 42 11.68 2.04 22.97
C ASP A 42 12.35 2.45 21.64
N ILE A 43 11.63 2.35 20.54
CA ILE A 43 12.09 2.72 19.18
C ILE A 43 11.11 3.67 18.52
N PRO A 44 11.54 4.54 17.61
CA PRO A 44 10.65 5.30 16.75
C PRO A 44 9.85 4.35 15.86
N PHE A 45 8.55 4.23 16.10
CA PHE A 45 7.67 3.34 15.35
C PHE A 45 6.60 4.16 14.61
N THR A 46 6.57 4.07 13.29
CA THR A 46 5.61 4.77 12.44
C THR A 46 4.35 3.93 12.25
N LEU A 47 3.21 4.42 12.74
CA LEU A 47 1.92 3.76 12.57
C LEU A 47 1.16 4.32 11.37
N THR A 48 0.86 3.48 10.40
CA THR A 48 0.00 3.80 9.25
C THR A 48 -1.41 3.32 9.50
N ALA A 49 -2.39 4.23 9.48
CA ALA A 49 -3.81 3.88 9.56
C ALA A 49 -4.43 3.81 8.16
N ARG A 50 -5.19 2.71 7.89
CA ARG A 50 -5.76 2.43 6.58
C ARG A 50 -7.28 2.46 6.62
N ALA A 51 -7.89 3.19 5.67
CA ALA A 51 -9.32 3.17 5.38
C ALA A 51 -9.56 2.36 4.11
N GLU A 52 -10.18 1.20 4.25
CA GLU A 52 -10.26 0.17 3.20
C GLU A 52 -11.52 0.25 2.32
N ASN A 53 -12.31 1.32 2.45
CA ASN A 53 -13.58 1.52 1.76
C ASN A 53 -13.53 1.11 0.28
N PHE A 54 -12.56 1.65 -0.48
CA PHE A 54 -12.46 1.46 -1.92
C PHE A 54 -12.11 0.01 -2.32
N LEU A 55 -11.30 -0.69 -1.52
CA LEU A 55 -10.96 -2.09 -1.79
C LEU A 55 -12.12 -3.05 -1.52
N HIS A 56 -13.09 -2.63 -0.72
CA HIS A 56 -14.24 -3.45 -0.33
C HIS A 56 -15.55 -3.01 -1.02
N GLY A 57 -15.44 -2.38 -2.20
CA GLY A 57 -16.59 -2.01 -3.00
C GLY A 57 -17.43 -0.85 -2.46
N ARG A 58 -16.90 -0.13 -1.47
CA ARG A 58 -17.52 1.07 -0.88
C ARG A 58 -16.76 2.32 -1.33
N ALA A 59 -16.89 2.68 -2.60
CA ALA A 59 -16.22 3.83 -3.19
C ALA A 59 -16.83 5.17 -2.75
N ASP A 60 -16.94 5.35 -1.42
CA ASP A 60 -17.42 6.55 -0.75
C ASP A 60 -16.22 7.37 -0.27
N LEU A 61 -15.92 8.46 -1.00
CA LEU A 61 -14.79 9.32 -0.70
C LEU A 61 -15.00 10.12 0.58
N ASP A 62 -16.23 10.55 0.86
CA ASP A 62 -16.55 11.35 2.05
C ASP A 62 -16.41 10.52 3.33
N ASP A 63 -16.93 9.28 3.36
CA ASP A 63 -16.71 8.39 4.50
C ASP A 63 -15.23 8.01 4.65
N THR A 64 -14.50 7.82 3.53
CA THR A 64 -13.06 7.55 3.55
C THR A 64 -12.29 8.71 4.19
N ILE A 65 -12.55 9.93 3.76
CA ILE A 65 -11.93 11.14 4.32
C ILE A 65 -12.29 11.29 5.78
N ARG A 66 -13.56 11.15 6.15
CA ARG A 66 -14.01 11.22 7.54
C ARG A 66 -13.25 10.23 8.44
N ARG A 67 -13.03 9.00 7.98
CA ARG A 67 -12.24 7.98 8.68
C ARG A 67 -10.79 8.39 8.83
N LEU A 68 -10.15 8.80 7.74
CA LEU A 68 -8.75 9.19 7.75
C LEU A 68 -8.48 10.41 8.65
N VAL A 69 -9.38 11.41 8.67
CA VAL A 69 -9.29 12.54 9.59
C VAL A 69 -9.36 12.06 11.05
N ALA A 70 -10.34 11.21 11.37
CA ALA A 70 -10.46 10.65 12.73
C ALA A 70 -9.25 9.78 13.12
N TYR A 71 -8.64 9.07 12.17
CA TYR A 71 -7.41 8.30 12.42
C TYR A 71 -6.20 9.21 12.65
N ALA A 72 -6.11 10.34 11.93
CA ALA A 72 -5.10 11.36 12.15
C ALA A 72 -5.22 11.97 13.56
N GLU A 73 -6.44 12.31 13.98
CA GLU A 73 -6.77 12.83 15.32
C GLU A 73 -6.51 11.77 16.42
N ALA A 74 -6.73 10.50 16.12
CA ALA A 74 -6.40 9.39 17.01
C ALA A 74 -4.89 9.18 17.20
N GLY A 75 -4.04 9.85 16.39
CA GLY A 75 -2.59 9.87 16.54
C GLY A 75 -1.81 9.02 15.54
N ALA A 76 -2.44 8.52 14.47
CA ALA A 76 -1.73 7.84 13.38
C ALA A 76 -0.68 8.78 12.76
N ASP A 77 0.46 8.21 12.35
CA ASP A 77 1.57 8.95 11.77
C ASP A 77 1.39 9.14 10.26
N VAL A 78 0.86 8.13 9.58
CA VAL A 78 0.64 8.11 8.13
C VAL A 78 -0.78 7.65 7.85
N LEU A 79 -1.44 8.29 6.89
CA LEU A 79 -2.79 7.92 6.45
C LEU A 79 -2.72 7.21 5.09
N TYR A 80 -3.64 6.26 4.89
CA TYR A 80 -3.63 5.46 3.69
C TYR A 80 -5.05 5.02 3.32
N ALA A 81 -5.47 5.35 2.10
CA ALA A 81 -6.68 4.83 1.47
C ALA A 81 -6.28 4.08 0.20
N PRO A 82 -6.10 2.75 0.26
CA PRO A 82 -5.85 1.98 -0.95
C PRO A 82 -7.07 1.98 -1.87
N GLY A 83 -6.82 1.91 -3.18
CA GLY A 83 -7.90 1.87 -4.16
C GLY A 83 -8.33 3.23 -4.73
N LEU A 84 -7.70 4.33 -4.29
CA LEU A 84 -7.86 5.61 -4.98
C LEU A 84 -7.26 5.53 -6.37
N THR A 85 -7.99 5.98 -7.39
CA THR A 85 -7.63 5.81 -8.80
C THR A 85 -7.54 7.11 -9.58
N THR A 86 -7.95 8.24 -8.99
CA THR A 86 -7.91 9.54 -9.66
C THR A 86 -7.09 10.57 -8.89
N ARG A 87 -6.57 11.54 -9.65
CA ARG A 87 -5.83 12.68 -9.12
C ARG A 87 -6.65 13.49 -8.11
N GLU A 88 -7.93 13.68 -8.40
CA GLU A 88 -8.88 14.42 -7.58
C GLU A 88 -9.10 13.76 -6.23
N GLN A 89 -9.30 12.43 -6.22
CA GLN A 89 -9.45 11.66 -4.98
C GLN A 89 -8.21 11.75 -4.10
N ILE A 90 -7.01 11.59 -4.70
CA ILE A 90 -5.74 11.67 -3.97
C ILE A 90 -5.55 13.07 -3.38
N ARG A 91 -5.81 14.13 -4.17
CA ARG A 91 -5.71 15.51 -3.71
C ARG A 91 -6.65 15.77 -2.54
N ALA A 92 -7.92 15.39 -2.67
CA ALA A 92 -8.92 15.58 -1.62
C ALA A 92 -8.50 14.92 -0.29
N VAL A 93 -7.97 13.69 -0.36
CA VAL A 93 -7.46 13.00 0.84
C VAL A 93 -6.25 13.74 1.43
N VAL A 94 -5.28 14.13 0.61
CA VAL A 94 -4.07 14.84 1.08
C VAL A 94 -4.43 16.16 1.75
N GLU A 95 -5.31 16.94 1.14
CA GLU A 95 -5.77 18.22 1.69
C GLU A 95 -6.51 18.03 3.02
N ALA A 96 -7.40 17.04 3.09
CA ALA A 96 -8.22 16.80 4.27
C ALA A 96 -7.43 16.37 5.51
N VAL A 97 -6.32 15.62 5.32
CA VAL A 97 -5.52 15.11 6.45
C VAL A 97 -4.24 15.90 6.71
N SER A 98 -4.01 16.98 5.94
CA SER A 98 -2.82 17.84 6.12
C SER A 98 -2.69 18.32 7.57
N PRO A 99 -1.49 18.34 8.18
CA PRO A 99 -0.16 18.09 7.60
C PRO A 99 0.31 16.63 7.64
N LYS A 100 -0.56 15.67 7.95
CA LYS A 100 -0.19 14.26 8.04
C LYS A 100 0.22 13.72 6.67
N PRO A 101 1.30 12.91 6.58
CA PRO A 101 1.70 12.30 5.33
C PRO A 101 0.69 11.25 4.86
N VAL A 102 0.50 11.18 3.55
CA VAL A 102 -0.38 10.20 2.89
C VAL A 102 0.47 9.21 2.10
N ASN A 103 0.13 7.92 2.25
CA ASN A 103 0.61 6.84 1.38
C ASN A 103 -0.37 6.62 0.23
N VAL A 104 0.15 6.43 -0.98
CA VAL A 104 -0.63 6.02 -2.15
C VAL A 104 -0.12 4.68 -2.67
N LEU A 105 -1.04 3.76 -2.97
CA LEU A 105 -0.73 2.49 -3.64
C LEU A 105 -0.73 2.72 -5.14
N VAL A 106 0.42 2.53 -5.77
CA VAL A 106 0.58 2.54 -7.22
C VAL A 106 0.66 1.10 -7.71
N GLY A 107 -0.23 0.74 -8.61
CA GLY A 107 -0.22 -0.63 -9.13
C GLY A 107 -1.50 -1.05 -9.82
N SER A 108 -2.50 -0.20 -9.81
CA SER A 108 -3.67 -0.33 -10.69
C SER A 108 -3.34 0.33 -12.04
N PRO A 109 -3.67 -0.31 -13.18
CA PRO A 109 -3.58 0.33 -14.49
C PRO A 109 -4.37 1.64 -14.58
N SER A 110 -5.37 1.83 -13.71
CA SER A 110 -6.20 3.04 -13.65
C SER A 110 -5.50 4.25 -13.02
N LEU A 111 -4.41 4.05 -12.27
CA LEU A 111 -3.63 5.14 -11.69
C LEU A 111 -2.32 5.33 -12.46
N ALA A 112 -2.37 6.09 -13.54
CA ALA A 112 -1.22 6.39 -14.42
C ALA A 112 -0.55 7.71 -14.01
N LEU A 113 -0.10 7.82 -12.74
CA LEU A 113 0.63 8.98 -12.23
C LEU A 113 2.10 8.62 -11.99
N SER A 114 3.00 9.52 -12.39
CA SER A 114 4.42 9.44 -12.06
C SER A 114 4.67 9.79 -10.58
N LEU A 115 5.88 9.48 -10.10
CA LEU A 115 6.30 9.87 -8.74
C LEU A 115 6.30 11.39 -8.55
N ASP A 116 6.70 12.15 -9.57
CA ASP A 116 6.72 13.60 -9.53
C ASP A 116 5.30 14.18 -9.44
N GLU A 117 4.35 13.63 -10.19
CA GLU A 117 2.95 14.04 -10.11
C GLU A 117 2.34 13.72 -8.73
N LEU A 118 2.65 12.57 -8.17
CA LEU A 118 2.23 12.21 -6.81
C LEU A 118 2.85 13.16 -5.77
N ALA A 119 4.12 13.49 -5.90
CA ALA A 119 4.80 14.45 -5.01
C ALA A 119 4.18 15.86 -5.09
N GLN A 120 3.82 16.33 -6.30
CA GLN A 120 3.11 17.60 -6.51
C GLN A 120 1.70 17.62 -5.87
N LEU A 121 1.05 16.47 -5.78
CA LEU A 121 -0.21 16.31 -5.04
C LEU A 121 -0.03 16.31 -3.52
N GLY A 122 1.21 16.32 -3.02
CA GLY A 122 1.50 16.27 -1.59
C GLY A 122 1.65 14.86 -1.00
N VAL A 123 1.65 13.81 -1.83
CA VAL A 123 1.92 12.44 -1.41
C VAL A 123 3.35 12.33 -0.88
N ARG A 124 3.55 11.65 0.25
CA ARG A 124 4.86 11.50 0.90
C ARG A 124 5.39 10.07 0.91
N ARG A 125 4.54 9.10 0.65
CA ARG A 125 4.91 7.69 0.56
C ARG A 125 4.18 7.05 -0.61
N VAL A 126 4.89 6.18 -1.31
CA VAL A 126 4.33 5.34 -2.38
C VAL A 126 4.60 3.89 -2.04
N SER A 127 3.58 3.05 -2.19
CA SER A 127 3.69 1.60 -2.04
C SER A 127 3.29 0.91 -3.35
N LEU A 128 3.95 -0.20 -3.65
CA LEU A 128 3.71 -0.98 -4.86
C LEU A 128 2.95 -2.28 -4.60
N GLY A 129 2.73 -2.61 -3.31
CA GLY A 129 2.12 -3.88 -2.92
C GLY A 129 2.89 -5.07 -3.50
N SER A 130 2.18 -5.98 -4.13
CA SER A 130 2.76 -7.18 -4.77
C SER A 130 3.22 -6.97 -6.22
N ASN A 131 3.19 -5.74 -6.75
CA ASN A 131 3.37 -5.52 -8.18
C ASN A 131 4.71 -6.00 -8.72
N LEU A 132 5.82 -5.70 -8.04
CA LEU A 132 7.14 -6.15 -8.51
C LEU A 132 7.26 -7.68 -8.49
N ALA A 133 6.73 -8.33 -7.46
CA ALA A 133 6.66 -9.79 -7.41
C ALA A 133 5.79 -10.34 -8.55
N ARG A 134 4.62 -9.73 -8.81
CA ARG A 134 3.73 -10.13 -9.91
C ARG A 134 4.36 -9.93 -11.29
N VAL A 135 5.17 -8.89 -11.48
CA VAL A 135 5.94 -8.68 -12.71
C VAL A 135 6.95 -9.83 -12.89
N ALA A 136 7.71 -10.15 -11.84
CA ALA A 136 8.68 -11.23 -11.88
C ALA A 136 8.03 -12.60 -12.16
N TYR A 137 6.96 -12.93 -11.43
CA TYR A 137 6.21 -14.17 -11.65
C TYR A 137 5.49 -14.20 -12.99
N GLY A 138 5.02 -13.08 -13.50
CA GLY A 138 4.43 -12.98 -14.83
C GLY A 138 5.41 -13.34 -15.93
N ALA A 139 6.64 -12.81 -15.87
CA ALA A 139 7.71 -13.15 -16.80
C ALA A 139 8.10 -14.63 -16.70
N PHE A 140 8.23 -15.15 -15.47
CA PHE A 140 8.51 -16.58 -15.23
C PHE A 140 7.42 -17.48 -15.83
N LEU A 141 6.15 -17.21 -15.55
CA LEU A 141 5.03 -18.01 -16.06
C LEU A 141 4.99 -17.98 -17.59
N GLN A 142 5.20 -16.82 -18.20
CA GLN A 142 5.23 -16.68 -19.66
C GLN A 142 6.33 -17.56 -20.29
N ALA A 143 7.54 -17.52 -19.73
CA ALA A 143 8.66 -18.34 -20.20
C ALA A 143 8.41 -19.84 -19.99
N ALA A 144 7.93 -20.23 -18.80
CA ALA A 144 7.65 -21.62 -18.45
C ALA A 144 6.52 -22.23 -19.31
N THR A 145 5.43 -21.49 -19.52
CA THR A 145 4.33 -21.92 -20.39
C THR A 145 4.79 -22.07 -21.84
N GLY A 146 5.59 -21.12 -22.36
CA GLY A 146 6.17 -21.21 -23.70
C GLY A 146 6.97 -22.49 -23.90
N LEU A 147 7.83 -22.80 -22.93
CA LEU A 147 8.62 -24.03 -22.93
C LEU A 147 7.75 -25.29 -22.83
N ALA A 148 6.82 -25.35 -21.88
CA ALA A 148 6.04 -26.54 -21.61
C ALA A 148 5.07 -26.90 -22.75
N GLU A 149 4.43 -25.91 -23.36
CA GLU A 149 3.38 -26.12 -24.36
C GLU A 149 3.90 -26.17 -25.79
N ARG A 150 4.98 -25.46 -26.10
CA ARG A 150 5.47 -25.27 -27.48
C ARG A 150 6.94 -25.62 -27.70
N GLY A 151 7.67 -25.98 -26.62
CA GLY A 151 9.13 -26.16 -26.69
C GLY A 151 9.89 -24.86 -27.00
N ASP A 152 9.27 -23.68 -26.74
CA ASP A 152 9.84 -22.37 -27.04
C ASP A 152 10.81 -21.95 -25.93
N LEU A 153 12.09 -21.82 -26.29
CA LEU A 153 13.16 -21.40 -25.39
C LEU A 153 13.42 -19.88 -25.41
N SER A 154 12.63 -19.12 -26.17
CA SER A 154 12.86 -17.66 -26.32
C SER A 154 12.75 -16.91 -24.99
N GLY A 155 11.82 -17.30 -24.13
CA GLY A 155 11.65 -16.73 -22.79
C GLY A 155 12.86 -16.94 -21.89
N ALA A 156 13.51 -18.12 -21.96
CA ALA A 156 14.71 -18.42 -21.19
C ALA A 156 15.92 -17.57 -21.62
N ARG A 157 15.96 -17.12 -22.87
CA ARG A 157 17.03 -16.24 -23.39
C ARG A 157 16.94 -14.81 -22.87
N GLN A 158 15.84 -14.41 -22.28
CA GLN A 158 15.65 -13.09 -21.66
C GLN A 158 16.09 -13.06 -20.18
N ALA A 159 16.60 -14.18 -19.66
CA ALA A 159 17.10 -14.25 -18.30
C ALA A 159 18.26 -13.27 -18.09
N LEU A 160 18.30 -12.63 -16.92
CA LEU A 160 19.44 -11.81 -16.52
C LEU A 160 20.70 -12.67 -16.43
N PRO A 161 21.90 -12.09 -16.73
CA PRO A 161 23.17 -12.77 -16.53
C PRO A 161 23.31 -13.30 -15.09
N PHE A 162 23.91 -14.47 -14.95
CA PHE A 162 24.10 -15.14 -13.66
C PHE A 162 24.80 -14.22 -12.63
N ASP A 163 25.88 -13.55 -13.05
CA ASP A 163 26.64 -12.65 -12.19
C ASP A 163 25.79 -11.45 -11.72
N THR A 164 24.93 -10.91 -12.59
CA THR A 164 24.02 -9.82 -12.23
C THR A 164 23.10 -10.22 -11.07
N ILE A 165 22.55 -11.43 -11.10
CA ILE A 165 21.70 -11.93 -10.02
C ILE A 165 22.51 -12.18 -8.74
N ASN A 166 23.70 -12.79 -8.86
CA ASN A 166 24.55 -13.08 -7.70
C ASN A 166 25.02 -11.79 -7.01
N ASP A 167 25.32 -10.76 -7.78
CA ASP A 167 25.79 -9.48 -7.23
C ASP A 167 24.72 -8.79 -6.35
N LEU A 168 23.43 -9.05 -6.58
CA LEU A 168 22.35 -8.56 -5.71
C LEU A 168 22.37 -9.14 -4.29
N PHE A 169 23.04 -10.28 -4.10
CA PHE A 169 23.14 -10.95 -2.79
C PHE A 169 24.50 -10.76 -2.11
N LYS A 170 25.44 -10.04 -2.75
CA LYS A 170 26.68 -9.61 -2.13
C LYS A 170 26.38 -8.35 -1.31
N GLY A 171 26.27 -8.50 0.02
CA GLY A 171 26.08 -7.41 0.98
C GLY A 171 27.29 -6.50 1.12
#